data_61bcb03f81a140826ae90dbc18f0e636
#
_entry.id   61bcb03f81a140826ae90dbc18f0e636
#
_cell.length_a   1.000
_cell.length_b   1.000
_cell.length_c   1.000
_cell.angle_alpha   90.00
_cell.angle_beta   90.00
_cell.angle_gamma   90.00
#
_symmetry.space_group_name_H-M   'P 1'
#
loop_
_entity.id
_entity.type
_entity.pdbx_description
1 polymer ?
#
loop_
_entity_poly.entity_id
_entity_poly.type
_entity_poly.pdbx_seq_one_letter_code
_entity_poly.pdbx_strand_id
1 'polypeptide(L)'
;MENLAIEMSIKSWLMGLPYVGAKGGIAIDPRDYTQEELQDITNKTVEKLVEKDIIGPLKDRLAPDVNTNPAIMRWIRDHYGYMMRIKGITDIPIDGIATGKPEYAGGLSLRKPATGLGLHYAIQLFRRHLGIPATQTLTCAINGFGNVGMHFGQYCDDFKIKVVAVGDQYGRIYKHDGLPMQELIRYVEQHPQKSIIGFED
;
A
#
# COMPACT_ATOMS: atom_id res chain seq x y z
N MET A 1 -0.29 -3.43 -17.81
CA MET A 1 0.50 -2.36 -17.17
C MET A 1 0.04 -0.95 -17.56
N GLU A 2 -0.22 -0.68 -18.83
CA GLU A 2 -0.64 0.65 -19.33
C GLU A 2 -1.87 1.22 -18.61
N ASN A 3 -2.95 0.45 -18.46
CA ASN A 3 -4.15 0.91 -17.75
C ASN A 3 -3.85 1.34 -16.31
N LEU A 4 -3.01 0.59 -15.59
CA LEU A 4 -2.61 0.93 -14.23
C LEU A 4 -1.74 2.20 -14.19
N ALA A 5 -0.91 2.43 -15.18
CA ALA A 5 -0.13 3.66 -15.30
C ALA A 5 -1.03 4.89 -15.53
N ILE A 6 -2.07 4.73 -16.38
CA ILE A 6 -3.09 5.77 -16.59
C ILE A 6 -3.82 6.10 -15.28
N GLU A 7 -4.26 5.09 -14.54
CA GLU A 7 -4.91 5.28 -13.23
C GLU A 7 -4.00 6.03 -12.24
N MET A 8 -2.70 5.72 -12.22
CA MET A 8 -1.74 6.45 -11.39
C MET A 8 -1.57 7.92 -11.83
N SER A 9 -1.64 8.20 -13.13
CA SER A 9 -1.63 9.57 -13.65
C SER A 9 -2.86 10.34 -13.18
N ILE A 10 -4.06 9.75 -13.32
CA ILE A 10 -5.32 10.34 -12.84
C ILE A 10 -5.25 10.64 -11.34
N LYS A 11 -4.77 9.69 -10.54
CA LYS A 11 -4.57 9.86 -9.11
C LYS A 11 -3.69 11.07 -8.76
N SER A 12 -2.58 11.24 -9.47
CA SER A 12 -1.65 12.35 -9.25
C SER A 12 -2.28 13.69 -9.65
N TRP A 13 -2.93 13.76 -10.78
CA TRP A 13 -3.56 14.98 -11.29
C TRP A 13 -4.76 15.43 -10.45
N LEU A 14 -5.57 14.50 -9.94
CA LEU A 14 -6.66 14.82 -9.01
C LEU A 14 -6.16 15.49 -7.73
N MET A 15 -4.93 15.21 -7.33
CA MET A 15 -4.27 15.82 -6.17
C MET A 15 -3.43 17.07 -6.53
N GLY A 16 -3.50 17.54 -7.77
CA GLY A 16 -2.71 18.68 -8.24
C GLY A 16 -1.20 18.42 -8.30
N LEU A 17 -0.79 17.15 -8.33
CA LEU A 17 0.63 16.79 -8.40
C LEU A 17 1.10 16.73 -9.86
N PRO A 18 2.25 17.35 -10.21
CA PRO A 18 2.76 17.39 -11.58
C PRO A 18 3.51 16.10 -11.95
N TYR A 19 2.88 14.94 -11.70
CA TYR A 19 3.47 13.62 -11.99
C TYR A 19 2.62 12.86 -12.99
N VAL A 20 3.30 12.13 -13.87
CA VAL A 20 2.70 11.11 -14.73
C VAL A 20 2.84 9.74 -14.03
N GLY A 21 1.86 8.88 -14.21
CA GLY A 21 1.88 7.55 -13.63
C GLY A 21 2.76 6.59 -14.41
N ALA A 22 3.44 5.74 -13.69
CA ALA A 22 4.14 4.59 -14.23
C ALA A 22 3.73 3.33 -13.46
N LYS A 23 3.86 2.16 -14.10
CA LYS A 23 3.59 0.87 -13.47
C LYS A 23 4.54 -0.18 -14.04
N GLY A 24 5.13 -0.96 -13.17
CA GLY A 24 6.02 -2.05 -13.54
C GLY A 24 5.89 -3.23 -12.59
N GLY A 25 6.57 -4.31 -12.90
CA GLY A 25 6.60 -5.51 -12.07
C GLY A 25 7.66 -6.50 -12.55
N ILE A 26 7.97 -7.47 -11.70
CA ILE A 26 8.86 -8.58 -11.99
C ILE A 26 7.98 -9.83 -12.05
N ALA A 27 8.07 -10.60 -13.14
CA ALA A 27 7.24 -11.80 -13.33
C ALA A 27 7.85 -13.01 -12.61
N ILE A 28 7.74 -13.02 -11.27
CA ILE A 28 8.15 -14.12 -10.40
C ILE A 28 7.09 -14.40 -9.34
N ASP A 29 7.09 -15.60 -8.79
CA ASP A 29 6.38 -15.90 -7.54
C ASP A 29 7.37 -15.75 -6.38
N PRO A 30 7.18 -14.77 -5.47
CA PRO A 30 8.13 -14.52 -4.38
C PRO A 30 8.20 -15.69 -3.38
N ARG A 31 7.24 -16.61 -3.39
CA ARG A 31 7.23 -17.80 -2.53
C ARG A 31 8.28 -18.85 -2.93
N ASP A 32 8.76 -18.78 -4.16
CA ASP A 32 9.76 -19.68 -4.71
C ASP A 32 11.20 -19.25 -4.37
N TYR A 33 11.36 -18.13 -3.68
CA TYR A 33 12.67 -17.50 -3.40
C TYR A 33 12.87 -17.24 -1.91
N THR A 34 14.11 -17.36 -1.46
CA THR A 34 14.54 -16.90 -0.15
C THR A 34 14.56 -15.36 -0.06
N GLN A 35 14.63 -14.81 1.15
CA GLN A 35 14.77 -13.36 1.34
C GLN A 35 16.05 -12.79 0.71
N GLU A 36 17.14 -13.56 0.73
CA GLU A 36 18.43 -13.17 0.14
C GLU A 36 18.32 -13.12 -1.39
N GLU A 37 17.71 -14.13 -2.00
CA GLU A 37 17.46 -14.16 -3.44
C GLU A 37 16.52 -13.04 -3.89
N LEU A 38 15.46 -12.75 -3.12
CA LEU A 38 14.57 -11.61 -3.40
C LEU A 38 15.31 -10.27 -3.30
N GLN A 39 16.24 -10.14 -2.37
CA GLN A 39 17.09 -8.95 -2.27
C GLN A 39 18.01 -8.83 -3.48
N ASP A 40 18.63 -9.91 -3.92
CA ASP A 40 19.48 -9.92 -5.12
C ASP A 40 18.70 -9.57 -6.39
N ILE A 41 17.51 -10.15 -6.56
CA ILE A 41 16.61 -9.82 -7.68
C ILE A 41 16.25 -8.33 -7.64
N THR A 42 15.93 -7.80 -6.46
CA THR A 42 15.61 -6.38 -6.26
C THR A 42 16.79 -5.50 -6.64
N ASN A 43 18.00 -5.81 -6.15
CA ASN A 43 19.20 -5.06 -6.41
C ASN A 43 19.53 -5.04 -7.92
N LYS A 44 19.50 -6.20 -8.59
CA LYS A 44 19.72 -6.30 -10.04
C LYS A 44 18.67 -5.52 -10.83
N THR A 45 17.44 -5.50 -10.35
CA THR A 45 16.38 -4.69 -10.98
C THR A 45 16.69 -3.21 -10.87
N VAL A 46 17.09 -2.73 -9.68
CA VAL A 46 17.53 -1.34 -9.48
C VAL A 46 18.69 -0.99 -10.39
N GLU A 47 19.69 -1.85 -10.51
CA GLU A 47 20.84 -1.65 -11.42
C GLU A 47 20.36 -1.41 -12.86
N LYS A 48 19.51 -2.28 -13.38
CA LYS A 48 18.99 -2.17 -14.74
C LYS A 48 18.17 -0.90 -14.97
N LEU A 49 17.35 -0.51 -13.98
CA LEU A 49 16.56 0.71 -14.08
C LEU A 49 17.44 1.98 -14.03
N VAL A 50 18.51 1.96 -13.23
CA VAL A 50 19.52 3.04 -13.16
C VAL A 50 20.37 3.09 -14.41
N GLU A 51 20.82 1.94 -14.94
CA GLU A 51 21.59 1.88 -16.21
C GLU A 51 20.79 2.48 -17.38
N LYS A 52 19.48 2.23 -17.40
CA LYS A 52 18.57 2.77 -18.42
C LYS A 52 18.07 4.18 -18.14
N ASP A 53 18.54 4.79 -17.08
CA ASP A 53 18.18 6.14 -16.66
C ASP A 53 16.65 6.32 -16.40
N ILE A 54 15.95 5.25 -15.96
CA ILE A 54 14.49 5.24 -15.74
C ILE A 54 14.16 5.82 -14.36
N ILE A 55 14.86 5.37 -13.29
CA ILE A 55 14.53 5.73 -11.92
C ILE A 55 15.48 6.78 -11.34
N GLY A 56 14.93 7.63 -10.47
CA GLY A 56 15.69 8.66 -9.77
C GLY A 56 14.78 9.54 -8.91
N PRO A 57 15.33 10.35 -8.00
CA PRO A 57 14.54 11.26 -7.16
C PRO A 57 13.71 12.28 -7.93
N LEU A 58 14.13 12.61 -9.15
CA LEU A 58 13.43 13.53 -10.07
C LEU A 58 12.85 12.82 -11.31
N LYS A 59 12.85 11.49 -11.30
CA LYS A 59 12.32 10.62 -12.35
C LYS A 59 11.27 9.69 -11.76
N ASP A 60 11.13 8.48 -12.31
CA ASP A 60 10.23 7.48 -11.75
C ASP A 60 10.70 7.06 -10.35
N ARG A 61 9.73 7.03 -9.44
CA ARG A 61 9.92 6.63 -8.04
C ARG A 61 9.15 5.36 -7.78
N LEU A 62 9.80 4.43 -7.08
CA LEU A 62 9.20 3.14 -6.79
C LEU A 62 8.30 3.21 -5.55
N ALA A 63 7.23 2.43 -5.55
CA ALA A 63 6.28 2.35 -4.46
C ALA A 63 5.89 0.88 -4.20
N PRO A 64 5.58 0.50 -2.96
CA PRO A 64 5.14 -0.85 -2.66
C PRO A 64 3.78 -1.12 -3.26
N ASP A 65 3.61 -2.32 -3.79
CA ASP A 65 2.38 -2.86 -4.34
C ASP A 65 2.30 -4.37 -4.07
N VAL A 66 1.58 -5.14 -4.86
CA VAL A 66 1.42 -6.58 -4.68
C VAL A 66 2.79 -7.27 -4.50
N ASN A 67 2.88 -8.11 -3.47
CA ASN A 67 4.06 -8.90 -3.10
C ASN A 67 5.32 -8.09 -2.79
N THR A 68 5.21 -6.79 -2.52
CA THR A 68 6.30 -5.97 -2.03
C THR A 68 5.98 -5.42 -0.63
N ASN A 69 7.02 -5.09 0.12
CA ASN A 69 6.92 -4.70 1.51
C ASN A 69 7.95 -3.60 1.86
N PRO A 70 7.91 -3.02 3.07
CA PRO A 70 8.85 -1.98 3.48
C PRO A 70 10.32 -2.39 3.41
N ALA A 71 10.67 -3.67 3.61
CA ALA A 71 12.04 -4.15 3.51
C ALA A 71 12.56 -4.06 2.07
N ILE A 72 11.75 -4.48 1.11
CA ILE A 72 12.09 -4.36 -0.33
C ILE A 72 12.29 -2.89 -0.72
N MET A 73 11.44 -1.98 -0.25
CA MET A 73 11.60 -0.55 -0.50
C MET A 73 12.88 0.02 0.12
N ARG A 74 13.31 -0.51 1.26
CA ARG A 74 14.60 -0.19 1.87
C ARG A 74 15.77 -0.70 1.01
N TRP A 75 15.71 -1.95 0.54
CA TRP A 75 16.75 -2.50 -0.37
C TRP A 75 16.93 -1.65 -1.62
N ILE A 76 15.82 -1.23 -2.23
CA ILE A 76 15.84 -0.32 -3.39
C ILE A 76 16.59 0.97 -3.07
N ARG A 77 16.25 1.61 -1.96
CA ARG A 77 16.87 2.87 -1.53
C ARG A 77 18.35 2.70 -1.23
N ASP A 78 18.70 1.67 -0.49
CA ASP A 78 20.09 1.42 -0.06
C ASP A 78 20.97 1.06 -1.26
N HIS A 79 20.48 0.21 -2.17
CA HIS A 79 21.22 -0.17 -3.37
C HIS A 79 21.35 0.98 -4.37
N TYR A 80 20.30 1.77 -4.56
CA TYR A 80 20.37 3.00 -5.36
C TYR A 80 21.43 3.96 -4.80
N GLY A 81 21.43 4.19 -3.49
CA GLY A 81 22.45 5.02 -2.84
C GLY A 81 23.88 4.48 -2.97
N TYR A 82 24.05 3.15 -2.93
CA TYR A 82 25.32 2.50 -3.21
C TYR A 82 25.80 2.78 -4.64
N MET A 83 24.94 2.58 -5.64
CA MET A 83 25.29 2.84 -7.04
C MET A 83 25.64 4.31 -7.30
N MET A 84 24.94 5.25 -6.68
CA MET A 84 25.23 6.67 -6.84
C MET A 84 26.59 7.02 -6.25
N ARG A 85 26.96 6.46 -5.09
CA ARG A 85 28.30 6.64 -4.50
C ARG A 85 29.40 6.11 -5.40
N ILE A 86 29.23 4.94 -6.02
CA ILE A 86 30.21 4.39 -6.99
C ILE A 86 30.37 5.33 -8.18
N LYS A 87 29.31 5.97 -8.63
CA LYS A 87 29.35 6.97 -9.72
C LYS A 87 29.90 8.34 -9.28
N GLY A 88 30.32 8.50 -8.02
CA GLY A 88 30.79 9.78 -7.49
C GLY A 88 29.69 10.81 -7.27
N ILE A 89 28.43 10.41 -7.27
CA ILE A 89 27.26 11.27 -7.07
C ILE A 89 26.83 11.17 -5.60
N THR A 90 27.09 12.20 -4.81
CA THR A 90 26.84 12.20 -3.36
C THR A 90 25.74 13.18 -2.92
N ASP A 91 25.49 14.20 -3.71
CA ASP A 91 24.55 15.27 -3.38
C ASP A 91 23.19 15.04 -4.05
N ILE A 92 22.55 13.90 -3.70
CA ILE A 92 21.20 13.57 -4.18
C ILE A 92 20.32 13.08 -3.02
N PRO A 93 19.01 13.41 -3.03
CA PRO A 93 18.07 12.97 -2.02
C PRO A 93 17.68 11.50 -2.25
N ILE A 94 18.56 10.55 -1.89
CA ILE A 94 18.34 9.10 -2.10
C ILE A 94 17.05 8.59 -1.47
N ASP A 95 16.55 9.26 -0.43
CA ASP A 95 15.29 8.89 0.21
C ASP A 95 14.07 9.12 -0.71
N GLY A 96 14.21 9.95 -1.73
CA GLY A 96 13.17 10.19 -2.72
C GLY A 96 12.96 9.07 -3.73
N ILE A 97 13.84 8.04 -3.79
CA ILE A 97 13.77 6.98 -4.81
C ILE A 97 12.63 5.99 -4.61
N ALA A 98 12.24 5.74 -3.36
CA ALA A 98 11.19 4.79 -3.02
C ALA A 98 10.31 5.30 -1.89
N THR A 99 9.00 5.07 -1.99
CA THR A 99 8.03 5.32 -0.92
C THR A 99 7.80 4.05 -0.08
N GLY A 100 7.12 4.18 1.07
CA GLY A 100 6.75 3.01 1.88
C GLY A 100 7.91 2.27 2.55
N LYS A 101 9.08 2.88 2.62
CA LYS A 101 10.20 2.41 3.43
C LYS A 101 9.88 2.42 4.93
N PRO A 102 10.58 1.66 5.77
CA PRO A 102 10.51 1.82 7.22
C PRO A 102 10.88 3.25 7.65
N GLU A 103 10.32 3.71 8.76
CA GLU A 103 10.56 5.07 9.28
C GLU A 103 12.05 5.35 9.52
N TYR A 104 12.78 4.39 10.12
CA TYR A 104 14.23 4.50 10.32
C TYR A 104 15.05 4.61 9.03
N ALA A 105 14.44 4.30 7.88
CA ALA A 105 15.04 4.43 6.54
C ALA A 105 14.43 5.61 5.74
N GLY A 106 13.88 6.62 6.42
CA GLY A 106 13.28 7.80 5.80
C GLY A 106 11.84 7.59 5.30
N GLY A 107 11.12 6.61 5.84
CA GLY A 107 9.70 6.40 5.58
C GLY A 107 8.82 7.33 6.40
N LEU A 108 7.55 7.48 5.98
CA LEU A 108 6.54 8.26 6.69
C LEU A 108 5.57 7.30 7.41
N SER A 109 5.34 7.50 8.72
CA SER A 109 4.42 6.70 9.55
C SER A 109 3.01 6.64 8.97
N LEU A 110 2.50 7.77 8.50
CA LEU A 110 1.16 7.87 7.91
C LEU A 110 1.01 7.12 6.57
N ARG A 111 2.08 6.67 5.93
CA ARG A 111 1.98 5.98 4.63
C ARG A 111 1.18 4.69 4.71
N LYS A 112 1.33 3.94 5.80
CA LYS A 112 0.68 2.64 5.98
C LYS A 112 -0.85 2.76 6.04
N PRO A 113 -1.47 3.62 6.88
CA PRO A 113 -2.92 3.78 6.95
C PRO A 113 -3.50 4.71 5.89
N ALA A 114 -2.68 5.50 5.17
CA ALA A 114 -3.13 6.61 4.32
C ALA A 114 -4.23 6.22 3.30
N THR A 115 -4.13 5.06 2.67
CA THR A 115 -5.10 4.64 1.66
C THR A 115 -6.46 4.30 2.30
N GLY A 116 -6.46 3.55 3.40
CA GLY A 116 -7.68 3.24 4.17
C GLY A 116 -8.36 4.50 4.72
N LEU A 117 -7.59 5.41 5.32
CA LEU A 117 -8.09 6.72 5.78
C LEU A 117 -8.62 7.58 4.63
N GLY A 118 -7.94 7.59 3.49
CA GLY A 118 -8.38 8.33 2.31
C GLY A 118 -9.78 7.90 1.83
N LEU A 119 -10.09 6.61 1.90
CA LEU A 119 -11.42 6.10 1.59
C LEU A 119 -12.49 6.66 2.53
N HIS A 120 -12.21 6.78 3.84
CA HIS A 120 -13.16 7.39 4.78
C HIS A 120 -13.45 8.84 4.42
N TYR A 121 -12.44 9.63 4.11
CA TYR A 121 -12.64 11.02 3.68
C TYR A 121 -13.46 11.09 2.39
N ALA A 122 -13.18 10.25 1.41
CA ALA A 122 -13.96 10.17 0.18
C ALA A 122 -15.44 9.82 0.46
N ILE A 123 -15.70 8.85 1.33
CA ILE A 123 -17.07 8.47 1.76
C ILE A 123 -17.74 9.65 2.45
N GLN A 124 -17.08 10.37 3.35
CA GLN A 124 -17.68 11.52 4.03
C GLN A 124 -18.03 12.65 3.05
N LEU A 125 -17.18 12.91 2.06
CA LEU A 125 -17.49 13.87 1.00
C LEU A 125 -18.69 13.42 0.17
N PHE A 126 -18.75 12.13 -0.19
CA PHE A 126 -19.85 11.57 -0.97
C PHE A 126 -21.17 11.57 -0.19
N ARG A 127 -21.16 11.24 1.11
CA ARG A 127 -22.32 11.38 2.01
C ARG A 127 -22.87 12.80 1.96
N ARG A 128 -22.00 13.79 2.10
CA ARG A 128 -22.40 15.20 2.06
C ARG A 128 -23.03 15.57 0.72
N HIS A 129 -22.49 15.09 -0.39
CA HIS A 129 -23.05 15.29 -1.72
C HIS A 129 -24.44 14.66 -1.87
N LEU A 130 -24.68 13.50 -1.28
CA LEU A 130 -25.97 12.80 -1.29
C LEU A 130 -26.97 13.30 -0.22
N GLY A 131 -26.62 14.27 0.61
CA GLY A 131 -27.46 14.76 1.69
C GLY A 131 -27.65 13.75 2.85
N ILE A 132 -26.78 12.76 2.98
CA ILE A 132 -26.85 11.76 4.06
C ILE A 132 -26.26 12.37 5.34
N PRO A 133 -27.02 12.46 6.46
CA PRO A 133 -26.54 13.05 7.70
C PRO A 133 -25.29 12.36 8.24
N ALA A 134 -24.32 13.13 8.76
CA ALA A 134 -23.11 12.59 9.36
C ALA A 134 -23.40 11.70 10.59
N THR A 135 -24.53 11.89 11.24
CA THR A 135 -25.00 11.10 12.39
C THR A 135 -25.55 9.74 12.01
N GLN A 136 -25.97 9.54 10.76
CA GLN A 136 -26.52 8.28 10.28
C GLN A 136 -25.38 7.25 10.14
N THR A 137 -25.53 6.08 10.74
CA THR A 137 -24.58 4.97 10.54
C THR A 137 -24.78 4.36 9.15
N LEU A 138 -23.70 4.24 8.41
CA LEU A 138 -23.68 3.48 7.15
C LEU A 138 -23.30 2.03 7.44
N THR A 139 -23.76 1.12 6.59
CA THR A 139 -23.32 -0.28 6.58
C THR A 139 -22.45 -0.52 5.37
N CYS A 140 -21.38 -1.30 5.53
CA CYS A 140 -20.52 -1.68 4.41
C CYS A 140 -20.06 -3.14 4.48
N ALA A 141 -19.61 -3.63 3.32
CA ALA A 141 -18.85 -4.86 3.19
C ALA A 141 -17.45 -4.53 2.63
N ILE A 142 -16.43 -5.19 3.16
CA ILE A 142 -15.04 -5.02 2.72
C ILE A 142 -14.65 -6.25 1.91
N ASN A 143 -14.33 -6.06 0.63
CA ASN A 143 -13.79 -7.12 -0.22
C ASN A 143 -12.29 -6.90 -0.43
N GLY A 144 -11.49 -7.79 0.16
CA GLY A 144 -10.05 -7.66 0.27
C GLY A 144 -9.61 -7.11 1.64
N PHE A 145 -9.09 -7.97 2.51
CA PHE A 145 -8.71 -7.61 3.88
C PHE A 145 -7.18 -7.58 4.06
N GLY A 146 -6.49 -6.98 3.08
CA GLY A 146 -5.08 -6.64 3.15
C GLY A 146 -4.84 -5.26 3.77
N ASN A 147 -3.72 -4.61 3.44
CA ASN A 147 -3.34 -3.33 4.04
C ASN A 147 -4.44 -2.25 3.97
N VAL A 148 -5.09 -2.09 2.82
CA VAL A 148 -6.14 -1.08 2.64
C VAL A 148 -7.39 -1.45 3.42
N GLY A 149 -7.89 -2.69 3.29
CA GLY A 149 -9.11 -3.15 3.95
C GLY A 149 -9.00 -3.16 5.47
N MET A 150 -7.87 -3.60 6.03
CA MET A 150 -7.62 -3.58 7.47
C MET A 150 -7.60 -2.14 8.01
N HIS A 151 -6.85 -1.22 7.36
CA HIS A 151 -6.81 0.16 7.84
C HIS A 151 -8.12 0.92 7.58
N PHE A 152 -8.87 0.55 6.54
CA PHE A 152 -10.23 1.05 6.39
C PHE A 152 -11.10 0.55 7.56
N GLY A 153 -11.11 -0.75 7.83
CA GLY A 153 -11.87 -1.34 8.94
C GLY A 153 -11.51 -0.75 10.30
N GLN A 154 -10.22 -0.46 10.53
CA GLN A 154 -9.70 0.08 11.79
C GLN A 154 -10.38 1.39 12.23
N TYR A 155 -10.75 2.24 11.28
CA TYR A 155 -11.34 3.56 11.55
C TYR A 155 -12.84 3.64 11.28
N CYS A 156 -13.51 2.53 10.92
CA CYS A 156 -14.92 2.53 10.55
C CYS A 156 -15.82 3.11 11.65
N ASP A 157 -15.56 2.79 12.91
CA ASP A 157 -16.36 3.28 14.05
C ASP A 157 -16.27 4.81 14.20
N ASP A 158 -15.09 5.39 14.02
CA ASP A 158 -14.85 6.83 14.10
C ASP A 158 -15.67 7.58 13.02
N PHE A 159 -15.88 6.95 11.89
CA PHE A 159 -16.63 7.51 10.75
C PHE A 159 -18.10 7.08 10.68
N LYS A 160 -18.62 6.44 11.72
CA LYS A 160 -20.00 5.93 11.77
C LYS A 160 -20.29 4.96 10.61
N ILE A 161 -19.41 4.00 10.39
CA ILE A 161 -19.54 2.94 9.40
C ILE A 161 -19.54 1.59 10.13
N LYS A 162 -20.60 0.82 9.99
CA LYS A 162 -20.72 -0.54 10.52
C LYS A 162 -20.30 -1.54 9.45
N VAL A 163 -19.24 -2.30 9.68
CA VAL A 163 -18.79 -3.35 8.78
C VAL A 163 -19.58 -4.63 9.09
N VAL A 164 -20.38 -5.09 8.13
CA VAL A 164 -21.21 -6.29 8.30
C VAL A 164 -20.64 -7.52 7.58
N ALA A 165 -19.72 -7.33 6.65
CA ALA A 165 -19.08 -8.43 5.96
C ALA A 165 -17.63 -8.08 5.62
N VAL A 166 -16.77 -9.09 5.70
CA VAL A 166 -15.39 -9.02 5.25
C VAL A 166 -15.06 -10.26 4.43
N GLY A 167 -14.35 -10.08 3.33
CA GLY A 167 -13.85 -11.18 2.51
C GLY A 167 -12.39 -11.02 2.15
N ASP A 168 -11.67 -12.13 2.09
CA ASP A 168 -10.32 -12.22 1.52
C ASP A 168 -10.25 -13.36 0.48
N GLN A 169 -9.05 -13.70 0.02
CA GLN A 169 -8.85 -14.76 -0.97
C GLN A 169 -9.18 -16.17 -0.46
N TYR A 170 -9.31 -16.37 0.86
CA TYR A 170 -9.51 -17.66 1.49
C TYR A 170 -10.94 -17.87 1.97
N GLY A 171 -11.68 -16.78 2.29
CA GLY A 171 -13.02 -16.92 2.83
C GLY A 171 -13.78 -15.60 2.99
N ARG A 172 -14.96 -15.73 3.59
CA ARG A 172 -15.84 -14.59 3.88
C ARG A 172 -16.50 -14.80 5.23
N ILE A 173 -16.66 -13.71 5.97
CA ILE A 173 -17.41 -13.67 7.23
C ILE A 173 -18.51 -12.61 7.12
N TYR A 174 -19.63 -12.87 7.76
CA TYR A 174 -20.79 -11.98 7.78
C TYR A 174 -21.43 -11.98 9.17
N LYS A 175 -21.74 -10.78 9.69
CA LYS A 175 -22.49 -10.59 10.92
C LYS A 175 -23.43 -9.40 10.75
N HIS A 176 -24.73 -9.64 10.85
CA HIS A 176 -25.74 -8.60 10.65
C HIS A 176 -25.55 -7.40 11.60
N ASP A 177 -25.20 -7.67 12.84
CA ASP A 177 -25.06 -6.64 13.88
C ASP A 177 -23.73 -5.89 13.83
N GLY A 178 -22.84 -6.28 12.92
CA GLY A 178 -21.52 -5.72 12.71
C GLY A 178 -20.41 -6.61 13.25
N LEU A 179 -19.28 -6.59 12.57
CA LEU A 179 -18.06 -7.34 12.94
C LEU A 179 -17.21 -6.53 13.93
N PRO A 180 -16.62 -7.17 14.94
CA PRO A 180 -15.70 -6.52 15.89
C PRO A 180 -14.34 -6.25 15.22
N MET A 181 -14.25 -5.13 14.50
CA MET A 181 -13.12 -4.86 13.60
C MET A 181 -11.75 -4.88 14.29
N GLN A 182 -11.65 -4.39 15.53
CA GLN A 182 -10.38 -4.38 16.26
C GLN A 182 -9.90 -5.81 16.62
N GLU A 183 -10.83 -6.71 16.91
CA GLU A 183 -10.53 -8.11 17.21
C GLU A 183 -10.17 -8.87 15.94
N LEU A 184 -10.92 -8.66 14.86
CA LEU A 184 -10.65 -9.25 13.57
C LEU A 184 -9.28 -8.82 13.03
N ILE A 185 -8.91 -7.54 13.14
CA ILE A 185 -7.60 -7.06 12.71
C ILE A 185 -6.48 -7.73 13.52
N ARG A 186 -6.61 -7.79 14.85
CA ARG A 186 -5.62 -8.49 15.69
C ARG A 186 -5.49 -9.97 15.33
N TYR A 187 -6.60 -10.63 15.08
CA TYR A 187 -6.61 -12.02 14.63
C TYR A 187 -5.82 -12.19 13.32
N VAL A 188 -6.13 -11.38 12.30
CA VAL A 188 -5.45 -11.45 11.00
C VAL A 188 -3.95 -11.13 11.12
N GLU A 189 -3.56 -10.18 11.96
CA GLU A 189 -2.15 -9.86 12.20
C GLU A 189 -1.37 -11.02 12.84
N GLN A 190 -2.03 -11.88 13.59
CA GLN A 190 -1.42 -13.04 14.22
C GLN A 190 -1.55 -14.32 13.38
N HIS A 191 -2.51 -14.36 12.46
CA HIS A 191 -2.76 -15.55 11.64
C HIS A 191 -1.59 -15.79 10.65
N PRO A 192 -1.09 -17.05 10.54
CA PRO A 192 0.09 -17.36 9.70
C PRO A 192 -0.06 -16.93 8.24
N GLN A 193 -1.26 -17.05 7.67
CA GLN A 193 -1.57 -16.66 6.29
C GLN A 193 -2.08 -15.22 6.17
N LYS A 194 -2.10 -14.44 7.26
CA LYS A 194 -2.70 -13.09 7.29
C LYS A 194 -4.12 -13.07 6.73
N SER A 195 -4.94 -14.03 7.14
CA SER A 195 -6.30 -14.27 6.65
C SER A 195 -7.34 -14.19 7.75
N ILE A 196 -8.59 -13.94 7.32
CA ILE A 196 -9.78 -13.96 8.18
C ILE A 196 -10.30 -15.37 8.43
N ILE A 197 -9.77 -16.38 7.74
CA ILE A 197 -10.27 -17.75 7.87
C ILE A 197 -10.10 -18.27 9.30
N GLY A 198 -11.16 -18.92 9.82
CA GLY A 198 -11.15 -19.42 11.19
C GLY A 198 -11.42 -18.35 12.27
N PHE A 199 -11.69 -17.11 11.90
CA PHE A 199 -12.19 -16.12 12.85
C PHE A 199 -13.62 -16.49 13.27
N GLU A 200 -13.80 -16.80 14.53
CA GLU A 200 -15.09 -17.04 15.17
C GLU A 200 -15.40 -15.87 16.12
N ASP A 201 -16.59 -15.30 15.99
CA ASP A 201 -17.10 -14.18 16.79
C ASP A 201 -18.36 -14.58 17.57
#